data_15305d973bd3807e7194847cd6a9ba56
#
_entry.id   15305d973bd3807e7194847cd6a9ba56
#
_cell.length_a   1.000
_cell.length_b   1.000
_cell.length_c   1.000
_cell.angle_alpha   90.00
_cell.angle_beta   90.00
_cell.angle_gamma   90.00
#
_symmetry.space_group_name_H-M   'P 1'
#
loop_
_entity.id
_entity.type
_entity.pdbx_description
1 polymer ?
#
loop_
_entity_poly.entity_id
_entity_poly.type
_entity_poly.pdbx_seq_one_letter_code
_entity_poly.pdbx_strand_id
1 'polypeptide(L)'
;ASSNPRNNLDPWARLASHVLVNTGREYRAVVGRINDKRQTKQEIRALRKRREAIRAEILDPLNLWTRYLNRDGEEMMHSLERDLAKENPIK
;
A
#
# COMPACT_ATOMS: atom_id res chain seq x y z
N ALA A 1 -23.95 28.43 4.42
CA ALA A 1 -23.45 27.16 4.87
C ALA A 1 -21.96 27.17 4.80
N SER A 2 -21.37 27.20 5.93
CA SER A 2 -19.94 27.04 6.01
C SER A 2 -19.61 25.65 5.57
N SER A 3 -19.33 25.49 4.32
CA SER A 3 -18.82 24.23 3.87
C SER A 3 -17.42 24.09 4.42
N ASN A 4 -17.28 23.25 5.38
CA ASN A 4 -15.98 22.87 5.84
C ASN A 4 -15.28 22.16 4.68
N PRO A 5 -14.14 22.67 4.18
CA PRO A 5 -13.45 22.04 3.05
C PRO A 5 -13.13 20.57 3.29
N ARG A 6 -12.93 20.19 4.54
CA ARG A 6 -12.66 18.80 4.90
C ARG A 6 -13.87 17.90 4.70
N ASN A 7 -15.06 18.45 4.89
CA ASN A 7 -16.29 17.68 4.71
C ASN A 7 -16.74 17.65 3.26
N ASN A 8 -16.17 18.55 2.46
CA ASN A 8 -16.48 18.63 1.04
C ASN A 8 -15.41 18.02 0.18
N LEU A 9 -14.70 17.02 0.70
CA LEU A 9 -13.76 16.29 -0.10
C LEU A 9 -14.46 15.68 -1.29
N ASP A 10 -13.87 15.87 -2.44
CA ASP A 10 -14.29 15.24 -3.67
C ASP A 10 -14.49 13.74 -3.44
N PRO A 11 -15.64 13.16 -3.83
CA PRO A 11 -15.84 11.72 -3.72
C PRO A 11 -14.71 10.89 -4.32
N TRP A 12 -14.10 11.37 -5.40
CA TRP A 12 -12.98 10.69 -6.03
C TRP A 12 -11.73 10.70 -5.14
N ALA A 13 -11.50 11.78 -4.40
CA ALA A 13 -10.39 11.84 -3.46
C ALA A 13 -10.59 10.85 -2.31
N ARG A 14 -11.82 10.70 -1.84
CA ARG A 14 -12.15 9.71 -0.82
C ARG A 14 -11.92 8.30 -1.33
N LEU A 15 -12.36 8.02 -2.54
CA LEU A 15 -12.18 6.72 -3.16
C LEU A 15 -10.70 6.43 -3.36
N ALA A 16 -9.93 7.40 -3.84
CA ALA A 16 -8.50 7.26 -4.05
C ALA A 16 -7.79 6.94 -2.72
N SER A 17 -8.11 7.67 -1.66
CA SER A 17 -7.55 7.40 -0.33
C SER A 17 -7.88 5.98 0.12
N HIS A 18 -9.12 5.56 -0.09
CA HIS A 18 -9.58 4.23 0.32
C HIS A 18 -8.83 3.13 -0.42
N VAL A 19 -8.68 3.29 -1.74
CA VAL A 19 -7.95 2.34 -2.56
C VAL A 19 -6.50 2.22 -2.10
N LEU A 20 -5.83 3.34 -1.84
CA LEU A 20 -4.44 3.33 -1.42
C LEU A 20 -4.27 2.73 -0.02
N VAL A 21 -5.19 3.01 0.89
CA VAL A 21 -5.16 2.40 2.23
C VAL A 21 -5.33 0.90 2.12
N ASN A 22 -6.27 0.44 1.31
CA ASN A 22 -6.51 -0.99 1.13
C ASN A 22 -5.31 -1.67 0.47
N THR A 23 -4.68 -1.00 -0.49
CA THR A 23 -3.47 -1.52 -1.13
C THR A 23 -2.33 -1.67 -0.12
N GLY A 24 -2.16 -0.68 0.75
CA GLY A 24 -1.17 -0.74 1.82
C GLY A 24 -1.44 -1.87 2.79
N ARG A 25 -2.70 -2.09 3.16
CA ARG A 25 -3.08 -3.19 4.03
C ARG A 25 -2.78 -4.54 3.39
N GLU A 26 -3.08 -4.66 2.11
CA GLU A 26 -2.79 -5.89 1.36
C GLU A 26 -1.29 -6.15 1.32
N TYR A 27 -0.49 -5.12 1.08
CA TYR A 27 0.96 -5.24 1.09
C TYR A 27 1.47 -5.74 2.43
N ARG A 28 0.98 -5.18 3.52
CA ARG A 28 1.36 -5.59 4.88
C ARG A 28 0.97 -7.03 5.15
N ALA A 29 -0.23 -7.43 4.74
CA ALA A 29 -0.69 -8.80 4.93
C ALA A 29 0.18 -9.78 4.15
N VAL A 30 0.53 -9.44 2.91
CA VAL A 30 1.39 -10.29 2.07
C VAL A 30 2.77 -10.45 2.70
N VAL A 31 3.38 -9.37 3.14
CA VAL A 31 4.69 -9.42 3.79
C VAL A 31 4.64 -10.24 5.07
N GLY A 32 3.58 -10.08 5.86
CA GLY A 32 3.40 -10.88 7.06
C GLY A 32 3.34 -12.37 6.77
N ARG A 33 2.64 -12.75 5.70
CA ARG A 33 2.57 -14.16 5.30
C ARG A 33 3.91 -14.68 4.79
N ILE A 34 4.66 -13.87 4.07
CA ILE A 34 6.00 -14.27 3.59
C ILE A 34 6.90 -14.61 4.77
N ASN A 35 6.76 -13.88 5.87
CA ASN A 35 7.56 -14.09 7.07
C ASN A 35 7.05 -15.23 7.95
N ASP A 36 5.91 -15.81 7.61
CA ASP A 36 5.34 -16.93 8.37
C ASP A 36 6.09 -18.21 7.99
N LYS A 37 6.67 -18.87 8.98
CA LYS A 37 7.45 -20.09 8.79
C LYS A 37 6.61 -21.29 8.34
N ARG A 38 5.30 -21.19 8.45
CA ARG A 38 4.40 -22.28 8.08
C ARG A 38 4.12 -22.36 6.58
N GLN A 39 4.52 -21.32 5.84
CA GLN A 39 4.24 -21.27 4.41
C GLN A 39 5.14 -22.23 3.64
N THR A 40 4.58 -22.87 2.63
CA THR A 40 5.36 -23.72 1.72
C THR A 40 6.17 -22.84 0.76
N LYS A 41 7.14 -23.45 0.09
CA LYS A 41 7.95 -22.73 -0.89
C LYS A 41 7.11 -22.17 -2.04
N GLN A 42 6.10 -22.93 -2.47
CA GLN A 42 5.19 -22.48 -3.52
C GLN A 42 4.37 -21.27 -3.07
N GLU A 43 3.86 -21.31 -1.85
CA GLU A 43 3.10 -20.20 -1.29
C GLU A 43 3.95 -18.96 -1.14
N ILE A 44 5.17 -19.10 -0.67
CA ILE A 44 6.10 -17.98 -0.55
C ILE A 44 6.40 -17.36 -1.91
N ARG A 45 6.59 -18.21 -2.91
CA ARG A 45 6.85 -17.74 -4.27
C ARG A 45 5.68 -16.93 -4.82
N ALA A 46 4.46 -17.42 -4.62
CA ALA A 46 3.25 -16.72 -5.05
C ALA A 46 3.10 -15.40 -4.30
N LEU A 47 3.37 -15.40 -2.99
CA LEU A 47 3.28 -14.20 -2.16
C LEU A 47 4.31 -13.15 -2.58
N ARG A 48 5.51 -13.59 -2.93
CA ARG A 48 6.55 -12.67 -3.43
C ARG A 48 6.13 -12.03 -4.74
N LYS A 49 5.53 -12.79 -5.64
CA LYS A 49 5.00 -12.24 -6.88
C LYS A 49 3.92 -11.21 -6.60
N ARG A 50 3.04 -11.51 -5.66
CA ARG A 50 1.98 -10.59 -5.27
C ARG A 50 2.56 -9.30 -4.70
N ARG A 51 3.55 -9.42 -3.82
CA ARG A 51 4.21 -8.27 -3.24
C ARG A 51 4.82 -7.38 -4.31
N GLU A 52 5.53 -7.97 -5.27
CA GLU A 52 6.13 -7.20 -6.35
C GLU A 52 5.08 -6.52 -7.22
N ALA A 53 3.96 -7.19 -7.47
CA ALA A 53 2.86 -6.61 -8.23
C ALA A 53 2.26 -5.39 -7.51
N ILE A 54 2.04 -5.49 -6.21
CA ILE A 54 1.51 -4.38 -5.41
C ILE A 54 2.50 -3.23 -5.40
N ARG A 55 3.77 -3.54 -5.21
CA ARG A 55 4.82 -2.53 -5.20
C ARG A 55 4.90 -1.79 -6.54
N ALA A 56 4.87 -2.54 -7.63
CA ALA A 56 4.91 -1.97 -8.96
C ALA A 56 3.71 -1.05 -9.21
N GLU A 57 2.54 -1.45 -8.73
CA GLU A 57 1.33 -0.64 -8.86
C GLU A 57 1.45 0.69 -8.12
N ILE A 58 1.96 0.67 -6.90
CA ILE A 58 2.14 1.89 -6.11
C ILE A 58 3.20 2.80 -6.75
N LEU A 59 4.27 2.22 -7.26
CA LEU A 59 5.37 2.97 -7.86
C LEU A 59 5.11 3.40 -9.31
N ASP A 60 4.05 2.90 -9.91
CA ASP A 60 3.71 3.23 -11.29
C ASP A 60 3.43 4.74 -11.41
N PRO A 61 4.18 5.46 -12.26
CA PRO A 61 3.92 6.89 -12.44
C PRO A 61 2.57 7.19 -13.08
N LEU A 62 1.93 6.18 -13.68
CA LEU A 62 0.62 6.30 -14.27
C LEU A 62 -0.50 5.90 -13.31
N ASN A 63 -0.17 5.61 -12.06
CA ASN A 63 -1.17 5.27 -11.07
C ASN A 63 -2.11 6.45 -10.85
N LEU A 64 -3.36 6.30 -11.24
CA LEU A 64 -4.35 7.36 -11.18
C LEU A 64 -4.63 7.81 -9.75
N TRP A 65 -4.57 6.88 -8.80
CA TRP A 65 -4.91 7.17 -7.40
C TRP A 65 -3.86 8.03 -6.72
N THR A 66 -2.57 7.70 -6.94
CA THR A 66 -1.48 8.50 -6.38
C THR A 66 -1.42 9.87 -7.06
N ARG A 67 -1.63 9.92 -8.36
CA ARG A 67 -1.64 11.19 -9.10
C ARG A 67 -2.79 12.07 -8.66
N TYR A 68 -3.97 11.49 -8.48
CA TYR A 68 -5.15 12.23 -8.08
C TYR A 68 -4.94 12.91 -6.73
N LEU A 69 -4.30 12.22 -5.78
CA LEU A 69 -4.02 12.76 -4.46
C LEU A 69 -2.73 13.57 -4.41
N ASN A 70 -2.05 13.73 -5.55
CA ASN A 70 -0.77 14.42 -5.64
C ASN A 70 0.24 13.82 -4.65
N ARG A 71 0.27 12.51 -4.57
CA ARG A 71 1.18 11.79 -3.68
C ARG A 71 2.27 11.10 -4.49
N ASP A 72 3.43 11.00 -3.86
CA ASP A 72 4.58 10.31 -4.45
C ASP A 72 4.51 8.83 -4.06
N GLY A 73 4.47 7.95 -5.07
CA GLY A 73 4.43 6.52 -4.85
C GLY A 73 5.66 5.99 -4.13
N GLU A 74 6.83 6.52 -4.43
CA GLU A 74 8.07 6.13 -3.75
C GLU A 74 8.01 6.46 -2.27
N GLU A 75 7.52 7.64 -1.94
CA GLU A 75 7.39 8.07 -0.57
C GLU A 75 6.40 7.17 0.19
N MET A 76 5.31 6.79 -0.45
CA MET A 76 4.35 5.87 0.13
C MET A 76 4.97 4.51 0.40
N MET A 77 5.73 3.98 -0.54
CA MET A 77 6.43 2.70 -0.36
C MET A 77 7.44 2.79 0.77
N HIS A 78 8.19 3.87 0.85
CA HIS A 78 9.14 4.09 1.94
C HIS A 78 8.45 4.07 3.30
N SER A 79 7.30 4.74 3.41
CA SER A 79 6.53 4.74 4.65
C SER A 79 6.07 3.35 5.02
N LEU A 80 5.54 2.60 4.05
CA LEU A 80 5.08 1.24 4.29
C LEU A 80 6.22 0.34 4.75
N GLU A 81 7.35 0.40 4.06
CA GLU A 81 8.50 -0.43 4.40
C GLU A 81 9.08 -0.07 5.77
N ARG A 82 9.09 1.22 6.10
CA ARG A 82 9.52 1.68 7.41
C ARG A 82 8.64 1.14 8.52
N ASP A 83 7.33 1.23 8.33
CA ASP A 83 6.37 0.73 9.30
C ASP A 83 6.49 -0.77 9.48
N LEU A 84 6.67 -1.50 8.37
CA LEU A 84 6.87 -2.94 8.42
C LEU A 84 8.14 -3.32 9.15
N ALA A 85 9.21 -2.56 8.96
CA ALA A 85 10.46 -2.81 9.65
C ALA A 85 10.32 -2.63 11.16
N LYS A 86 9.47 -1.69 11.59
CA LYS A 86 9.18 -1.48 13.00
C LYS A 86 8.34 -2.62 13.58
N GLU A 87 7.36 -3.10 12.82
CA GLU A 87 6.48 -4.18 13.26
C GLU A 87 7.18 -5.53 13.26
N ASN A 88 8.07 -5.75 12.30
CA ASN A 88 8.78 -7.01 12.13
C ASN A 88 10.29 -6.74 12.03
N PRO A 89 10.92 -6.38 13.16
CA PRO A 89 12.36 -6.09 13.13
C PRO A 89 13.12 -7.34 12.67
N ILE A 90 13.98 -7.14 11.71
CA ILE A 90 14.85 -8.20 11.22
C ILE A 90 15.90 -8.45 12.27
N LYS A 91 15.95 -9.67 12.74
CA LYS A 91 16.96 -10.07 13.72
C LYS A 91 18.22 -10.54 13.03
#